data_2add3ddeb094a6ece0a8ba651732a0cc
#
_entry.id   2add3ddeb094a6ece0a8ba651732a0cc
#
_cell.length_a   1.000
_cell.length_b   1.000
_cell.length_c   1.000
_cell.angle_alpha   90.00
_cell.angle_beta   90.00
_cell.angle_gamma   90.00
#
_symmetry.space_group_name_H-M   'P 1'
#
loop_
_entity.id
_entity.type
_entity.pdbx_description
1 polymer ?
#
loop_
_entity_poly.entity_id
_entity_poly.type
_entity_poly.pdbx_seq_one_letter_code
_entity_poly.pdbx_strand_id
1 'polypeptide(L)'
;LDMDRIILDFLIPIDGGCTATAFLKELDIDTVPPHINNWTKALTRTSISTIENHVLSELIRMWNNNEMDMVLCQYSNILPELRAHGIPTIYPLPSVSHIRDLANELLSTIELEHMRSNLPVIINISPRSSTDNTPENIQKIYVCMEDFFKKNLMNCIPQKVDNHCSALTTVEMLQHITHNNKVCELNEFLTGKLHFECAVGYGIGTNFDNAIRNSVNARKEAVQFGKSFIQNENGDMIGPLGSSDRRVIQNQYVQNLGMIAK
;
A
#
# COMPACT_ATOMS: atom_id res chain seq x y z
N LEU A 1 -27.82 3.64 -36.13
CA LEU A 1 -27.88 2.80 -34.93
C LEU A 1 -28.71 3.49 -33.87
N ASP A 2 -29.70 2.79 -33.37
CA ASP A 2 -30.49 3.24 -32.25
C ASP A 2 -29.77 2.93 -30.95
N MET A 3 -29.37 3.96 -30.18
CA MET A 3 -28.60 3.78 -28.94
C MET A 3 -29.38 3.02 -27.88
N ASP A 4 -30.73 3.07 -27.94
CA ASP A 4 -31.58 2.34 -27.00
C ASP A 4 -31.57 0.82 -27.22
N ARG A 5 -30.99 0.37 -28.34
CA ARG A 5 -30.91 -1.03 -28.75
C ARG A 5 -29.47 -1.57 -28.72
N ILE A 6 -28.56 -0.82 -28.10
CA ILE A 6 -27.16 -1.24 -27.89
C ILE A 6 -26.99 -1.69 -26.43
N ILE A 7 -26.45 -2.88 -26.25
CA ILE A 7 -26.11 -3.41 -24.93
C ILE A 7 -24.65 -3.17 -24.64
N LEU A 8 -24.35 -2.52 -23.52
CA LEU A 8 -23.01 -2.40 -22.98
C LEU A 8 -22.83 -3.36 -21.81
N ASP A 9 -21.95 -4.33 -22.01
CA ASP A 9 -21.65 -5.33 -20.98
C ASP A 9 -20.21 -5.13 -20.48
N PHE A 10 -20.04 -4.11 -19.62
CA PHE A 10 -18.76 -3.70 -19.08
C PHE A 10 -18.59 -4.13 -17.61
N LEU A 11 -17.41 -4.65 -17.30
CA LEU A 11 -16.88 -4.66 -15.95
C LEU A 11 -16.33 -3.26 -15.65
N ILE A 12 -17.04 -2.50 -14.86
CA ILE A 12 -16.54 -1.21 -14.38
C ILE A 12 -15.57 -1.47 -13.22
N PRO A 13 -14.39 -0.85 -13.20
CA PRO A 13 -13.42 -1.01 -12.11
C PRO A 13 -14.04 -0.81 -10.73
N ILE A 14 -13.67 -1.65 -9.78
CA ILE A 14 -14.23 -1.66 -8.40
C ILE A 14 -13.79 -0.43 -7.62
N ASP A 15 -12.67 0.18 -7.99
CA ASP A 15 -12.06 1.28 -7.25
C ASP A 15 -12.67 2.63 -7.61
N GLY A 16 -13.24 3.28 -6.60
CA GLY A 16 -13.57 4.69 -6.65
C GLY A 16 -15.01 5.07 -6.91
N GLY A 17 -15.95 4.14 -6.98
CA GLY A 17 -17.38 4.49 -7.09
C GLY A 17 -17.76 5.15 -8.41
N CYS A 18 -16.94 4.97 -9.46
CA CYS A 18 -17.26 5.45 -10.80
C CYS A 18 -18.51 4.73 -11.32
N THR A 19 -19.54 5.51 -11.68
CA THR A 19 -20.73 4.97 -12.33
C THR A 19 -20.45 4.77 -13.83
N ALA A 20 -21.22 3.87 -14.49
CA ALA A 20 -21.13 3.70 -15.93
C ALA A 20 -21.30 5.04 -16.68
N THR A 21 -22.18 5.90 -16.18
CA THR A 21 -22.39 7.24 -16.71
C THR A 21 -21.16 8.14 -16.59
N ALA A 22 -20.47 8.12 -15.44
CA ALA A 22 -19.24 8.88 -15.26
C ALA A 22 -18.13 8.38 -16.17
N PHE A 23 -17.96 7.05 -16.28
CA PHE A 23 -16.99 6.42 -17.17
C PHE A 23 -17.23 6.79 -18.65
N LEU A 24 -18.48 6.75 -19.12
CA LEU A 24 -18.80 7.12 -20.49
C LEU A 24 -18.56 8.62 -20.76
N LYS A 25 -18.81 9.49 -19.78
CA LYS A 25 -18.50 10.92 -19.88
C LYS A 25 -17.00 11.20 -19.97
N GLU A 26 -16.17 10.43 -19.28
CA GLU A 26 -14.69 10.53 -19.40
C GLU A 26 -14.20 10.16 -20.80
N LEU A 27 -14.98 9.38 -21.54
CA LEU A 27 -14.74 9.01 -22.93
C LEU A 27 -15.40 9.97 -23.94
N ASP A 28 -15.89 11.14 -23.52
CA ASP A 28 -16.64 12.10 -24.34
C ASP A 28 -17.91 11.49 -24.98
N ILE A 29 -18.51 10.51 -24.30
CA ILE A 29 -19.76 9.88 -24.72
C ILE A 29 -20.90 10.48 -23.91
N ASP A 30 -21.62 11.43 -24.50
CA ASP A 30 -22.73 12.14 -23.83
C ASP A 30 -24.01 11.31 -23.76
N THR A 31 -24.20 10.37 -24.69
CA THR A 31 -25.39 9.51 -24.76
C THR A 31 -25.10 8.19 -24.04
N VAL A 32 -25.83 7.92 -22.99
CA VAL A 32 -25.70 6.70 -22.20
C VAL A 32 -26.75 5.69 -22.64
N PRO A 33 -26.36 4.51 -23.16
CA PRO A 33 -27.31 3.47 -23.47
C PRO A 33 -28.07 3.04 -22.21
N PRO A 34 -29.40 2.79 -22.30
CA PRO A 34 -30.21 2.43 -21.14
C PRO A 34 -29.87 1.05 -20.58
N HIS A 35 -29.29 0.17 -21.39
CA HIS A 35 -28.94 -1.18 -21.01
C HIS A 35 -27.43 -1.30 -20.73
N ILE A 36 -27.03 -0.96 -19.51
CA ILE A 36 -25.67 -1.15 -19.02
C ILE A 36 -25.67 -2.21 -17.93
N ASN A 37 -24.99 -3.33 -18.20
CA ASN A 37 -24.82 -4.40 -17.23
C ASN A 37 -23.55 -4.20 -16.44
N ASN A 38 -23.64 -4.16 -15.11
CA ASN A 38 -22.50 -4.07 -14.21
C ASN A 38 -22.44 -5.30 -13.31
N TRP A 39 -21.53 -6.21 -13.60
CA TRP A 39 -21.35 -7.48 -12.90
C TRP A 39 -20.30 -7.41 -11.78
N THR A 40 -19.72 -6.25 -11.52
CA THR A 40 -18.63 -6.07 -10.54
C THR A 40 -18.97 -6.64 -9.17
N LYS A 41 -20.20 -6.42 -8.69
CA LYS A 41 -20.66 -6.97 -7.40
C LYS A 41 -20.87 -8.49 -7.43
N ALA A 42 -21.20 -9.04 -8.59
CA ALA A 42 -21.38 -10.46 -8.76
C ALA A 42 -20.05 -11.21 -8.78
N LEU A 43 -18.98 -10.64 -9.32
CA LEU A 43 -17.64 -11.22 -9.36
C LEU A 43 -17.05 -11.51 -7.97
N THR A 44 -17.47 -10.80 -6.94
CA THR A 44 -17.03 -11.05 -5.56
C THR A 44 -17.66 -12.29 -4.94
N ARG A 45 -18.73 -12.84 -5.54
CA ARG A 45 -19.54 -13.93 -4.99
C ARG A 45 -19.67 -15.14 -5.91
N THR A 46 -19.35 -15.00 -7.17
CA THR A 46 -19.63 -16.00 -8.21
C THR A 46 -18.43 -16.13 -9.15
N SER A 47 -18.19 -17.29 -9.74
CA SER A 47 -17.14 -17.51 -10.73
C SER A 47 -17.42 -16.72 -12.02
N ILE A 48 -16.36 -16.32 -12.73
CA ILE A 48 -16.48 -15.61 -14.01
C ILE A 48 -17.27 -16.43 -15.04
N SER A 49 -17.05 -17.75 -15.11
CA SER A 49 -17.77 -18.63 -16.03
C SER A 49 -19.28 -18.68 -15.77
N THR A 50 -19.70 -18.56 -14.52
CA THR A 50 -21.14 -18.49 -14.17
C THR A 50 -21.74 -17.19 -14.69
N ILE A 51 -21.00 -16.08 -14.58
CA ILE A 51 -21.42 -14.77 -15.10
C ILE A 51 -21.48 -14.81 -16.62
N GLU A 52 -20.44 -15.33 -17.29
CA GLU A 52 -20.40 -15.48 -18.74
C GLU A 52 -21.61 -16.27 -19.28
N ASN A 53 -21.95 -17.40 -18.65
CA ASN A 53 -23.11 -18.20 -19.05
C ASN A 53 -24.43 -17.45 -18.85
N HIS A 54 -24.56 -16.69 -17.76
CA HIS A 54 -25.74 -15.87 -17.53
C HIS A 54 -25.89 -14.76 -18.55
N VAL A 55 -24.79 -14.01 -18.81
CA VAL A 55 -24.73 -12.96 -19.83
C VAL A 55 -25.08 -13.52 -21.21
N LEU A 56 -24.49 -14.63 -21.59
CA LEU A 56 -24.77 -15.29 -22.87
C LEU A 56 -26.26 -15.63 -23.01
N SER A 57 -26.85 -16.23 -22.00
CA SER A 57 -28.27 -16.62 -22.00
C SER A 57 -29.18 -15.40 -22.14
N GLU A 58 -28.85 -14.33 -21.43
CA GLU A 58 -29.63 -13.08 -21.46
C GLU A 58 -29.53 -12.35 -22.83
N LEU A 59 -28.32 -12.27 -23.38
CA LEU A 59 -28.10 -11.68 -24.70
C LEU A 59 -28.82 -12.46 -25.82
N ILE A 60 -28.80 -13.79 -25.76
CA ILE A 60 -29.55 -14.62 -26.73
C ILE A 60 -31.04 -14.39 -26.57
N ARG A 61 -31.56 -14.28 -25.35
CA ARG A 61 -32.98 -13.98 -25.07
C ARG A 61 -33.37 -12.62 -25.68
N MET A 62 -32.58 -11.57 -25.41
CA MET A 62 -32.85 -10.22 -25.92
C MET A 62 -32.81 -10.17 -27.46
N TRP A 63 -31.85 -10.86 -28.07
CA TRP A 63 -31.75 -10.97 -29.52
C TRP A 63 -32.97 -11.63 -30.14
N ASN A 64 -33.40 -12.77 -29.62
CA ASN A 64 -34.57 -13.50 -30.10
C ASN A 64 -35.86 -12.72 -29.95
N ASN A 65 -35.94 -11.85 -28.93
CA ASN A 65 -37.10 -10.99 -28.70
C ASN A 65 -37.04 -9.67 -29.52
N ASN A 66 -35.98 -9.49 -30.33
CA ASN A 66 -35.76 -8.24 -31.07
C ASN A 66 -35.66 -7.01 -30.17
N GLU A 67 -35.05 -7.19 -28.98
CA GLU A 67 -34.86 -6.13 -27.96
C GLU A 67 -33.51 -5.40 -28.12
N MET A 68 -32.58 -5.92 -28.94
CA MET A 68 -31.27 -5.31 -29.19
C MET A 68 -30.83 -5.47 -30.66
N ASP A 69 -29.92 -4.59 -31.08
CA ASP A 69 -29.30 -4.61 -32.42
C ASP A 69 -27.84 -5.07 -32.38
N MET A 70 -27.12 -4.76 -31.28
CA MET A 70 -25.73 -5.16 -31.10
C MET A 70 -25.33 -5.14 -29.61
N VAL A 71 -24.21 -5.80 -29.34
CA VAL A 71 -23.61 -5.81 -28.01
C VAL A 71 -22.13 -5.45 -28.06
N LEU A 72 -21.68 -4.60 -27.10
CA LEU A 72 -20.26 -4.45 -26.75
C LEU A 72 -20.00 -5.35 -25.57
N CYS A 73 -19.26 -6.45 -25.80
CA CYS A 73 -19.05 -7.51 -24.81
C CYS A 73 -17.56 -7.64 -24.45
N GLN A 74 -17.26 -7.64 -23.18
CA GLN A 74 -15.88 -7.85 -22.65
C GLN A 74 -15.51 -9.34 -22.47
N TYR A 75 -16.46 -10.23 -22.55
CA TYR A 75 -16.23 -11.66 -22.30
C TYR A 75 -15.82 -12.37 -23.59
N SER A 76 -14.51 -12.63 -23.75
CA SER A 76 -13.98 -13.27 -24.96
C SER A 76 -14.50 -14.70 -25.15
N ASN A 77 -14.77 -15.42 -24.05
CA ASN A 77 -15.18 -16.83 -24.08
C ASN A 77 -16.55 -17.05 -24.72
N ILE A 78 -17.47 -16.08 -24.62
CA ILE A 78 -18.83 -16.22 -25.17
C ILE A 78 -18.96 -15.68 -26.61
N LEU A 79 -17.92 -15.02 -27.14
CA LEU A 79 -17.95 -14.46 -28.50
C LEU A 79 -18.26 -15.49 -29.61
N PRO A 80 -17.73 -16.73 -29.58
CA PRO A 80 -18.06 -17.74 -30.58
C PRO A 80 -19.55 -18.06 -30.60
N GLU A 81 -20.15 -18.19 -29.43
CA GLU A 81 -21.59 -18.51 -29.29
C GLU A 81 -22.47 -17.34 -29.73
N LEU A 82 -22.13 -16.10 -29.38
CA LEU A 82 -22.87 -14.91 -29.84
C LEU A 82 -22.84 -14.82 -31.36
N ARG A 83 -21.69 -15.06 -31.98
CA ARG A 83 -21.56 -15.07 -33.43
C ARG A 83 -22.33 -16.20 -34.09
N ALA A 84 -22.36 -17.40 -33.48
CA ALA A 84 -23.14 -18.52 -33.98
C ALA A 84 -24.66 -18.22 -33.99
N HIS A 85 -25.13 -17.39 -33.06
CA HIS A 85 -26.53 -16.90 -33.04
C HIS A 85 -26.77 -15.67 -33.93
N GLY A 86 -25.77 -15.22 -34.69
CA GLY A 86 -25.89 -14.07 -35.60
C GLY A 86 -25.97 -12.72 -34.88
N ILE A 87 -25.58 -12.64 -33.61
CA ILE A 87 -25.61 -11.41 -32.81
C ILE A 87 -24.43 -10.52 -33.20
N PRO A 88 -24.66 -9.28 -33.71
CA PRO A 88 -23.59 -8.33 -33.97
C PRO A 88 -22.86 -7.99 -32.68
N THR A 89 -21.57 -8.32 -32.62
CA THR A 89 -20.78 -8.20 -31.38
C THR A 89 -19.50 -7.44 -31.64
N ILE A 90 -19.25 -6.41 -30.84
CA ILE A 90 -17.96 -5.71 -30.76
C ILE A 90 -17.27 -6.17 -29.46
N TYR A 91 -16.03 -6.60 -29.61
CA TYR A 91 -15.15 -6.92 -28.49
C TYR A 91 -14.11 -5.80 -28.35
N PRO A 92 -14.22 -4.93 -27.34
CA PRO A 92 -13.28 -3.84 -27.14
C PRO A 92 -11.93 -4.40 -26.69
N LEU A 93 -10.93 -4.35 -27.55
CA LEU A 93 -9.56 -4.69 -27.21
C LEU A 93 -8.81 -3.41 -26.79
N PRO A 94 -8.09 -3.43 -25.67
CA PRO A 94 -7.20 -2.34 -25.34
C PRO A 94 -6.14 -2.19 -26.45
N SER A 95 -5.79 -0.96 -26.80
CA SER A 95 -4.75 -0.69 -27.78
C SER A 95 -3.38 -1.15 -27.27
N VAL A 96 -2.48 -1.52 -28.18
CA VAL A 96 -1.09 -1.90 -27.82
C VAL A 96 -0.39 -0.76 -27.08
N SER A 97 -0.67 0.50 -27.46
CA SER A 97 -0.14 1.66 -26.76
C SER A 97 -0.62 1.69 -25.30
N HIS A 98 -1.91 1.51 -25.05
CA HIS A 98 -2.47 1.52 -23.70
C HIS A 98 -1.90 0.39 -22.82
N ILE A 99 -1.75 -0.81 -23.37
CA ILE A 99 -1.10 -1.93 -22.65
C ILE A 99 0.35 -1.57 -22.31
N ARG A 100 1.07 -0.94 -23.23
CA ARG A 100 2.45 -0.51 -22.99
C ARG A 100 2.55 0.57 -21.93
N ASP A 101 1.65 1.54 -21.94
CA ASP A 101 1.62 2.64 -20.98
C ASP A 101 1.34 2.11 -19.57
N LEU A 102 0.36 1.22 -19.42
CA LEU A 102 0.09 0.53 -18.14
C LEU A 102 1.27 -0.33 -17.66
N ALA A 103 1.93 -1.02 -18.58
CA ALA A 103 3.11 -1.81 -18.23
C ALA A 103 4.27 -0.91 -17.76
N ASN A 104 4.50 0.22 -18.41
CA ASN A 104 5.52 1.19 -17.99
C ASN A 104 5.17 1.83 -16.63
N GLU A 105 3.93 2.17 -16.39
CA GLU A 105 3.46 2.68 -15.09
C GLU A 105 3.67 1.65 -13.97
N LEU A 106 3.33 0.39 -14.23
CA LEU A 106 3.56 -0.70 -13.29
C LEU A 106 5.06 -0.88 -12.98
N LEU A 107 5.91 -0.89 -14.01
CA LEU A 107 7.36 -1.00 -13.84
C LEU A 107 7.91 0.17 -13.01
N SER A 108 7.50 1.40 -13.33
CA SER A 108 7.91 2.58 -12.57
C SER A 108 7.47 2.51 -11.11
N THR A 109 6.27 2.02 -10.84
CA THR A 109 5.77 1.82 -9.48
C THR A 109 6.61 0.79 -8.71
N ILE A 110 6.95 -0.33 -9.35
CA ILE A 110 7.81 -1.37 -8.77
C ILE A 110 9.21 -0.82 -8.47
N GLU A 111 9.78 -0.04 -9.38
CA GLU A 111 11.10 0.60 -9.18
C GLU A 111 11.07 1.59 -8.01
N LEU A 112 10.04 2.41 -7.89
CA LEU A 112 9.87 3.35 -6.77
C LEU A 112 9.73 2.62 -5.43
N GLU A 113 8.93 1.55 -5.37
CA GLU A 113 8.80 0.73 -4.16
C GLU A 113 10.13 0.04 -3.80
N HIS A 114 10.88 -0.43 -4.80
CA HIS A 114 12.19 -1.03 -4.58
C HIS A 114 13.23 0.00 -4.08
N MET A 115 13.20 1.23 -4.62
CA MET A 115 14.04 2.32 -4.11
C MET A 115 13.67 2.67 -2.66
N ARG A 116 12.38 2.74 -2.36
CA ARG A 116 11.88 3.06 -1.02
C ARG A 116 12.24 1.98 -0.01
N SER A 117 12.13 0.71 -0.37
CA SER A 117 12.48 -0.40 0.52
C SER A 117 13.96 -0.41 0.93
N ASN A 118 14.83 0.17 0.10
CA ASN A 118 16.27 0.30 0.33
C ASN A 118 16.69 1.60 1.06
N LEU A 119 15.74 2.49 1.39
CA LEU A 119 16.08 3.70 2.14
C LEU A 119 16.77 3.33 3.47
N PRO A 120 17.79 4.11 3.88
CA PRO A 120 18.48 3.87 5.13
C PRO A 120 17.57 4.13 6.32
N VAL A 121 17.62 3.24 7.28
CA VAL A 121 16.96 3.34 8.58
C VAL A 121 17.98 3.24 9.68
N ILE A 122 17.96 4.19 10.59
CA ILE A 122 18.73 4.12 11.83
C ILE A 122 17.79 3.71 12.97
N ILE A 123 18.17 2.63 13.63
CA ILE A 123 17.59 2.21 14.90
C ILE A 123 18.37 2.93 16.00
N ASN A 124 17.70 3.59 16.94
CA ASN A 124 18.33 4.30 18.03
C ASN A 124 17.66 3.91 19.35
N ILE A 125 18.45 3.38 20.29
CA ILE A 125 17.95 2.80 21.54
C ILE A 125 18.74 3.36 22.72
N SER A 126 18.02 3.79 23.75
CA SER A 126 18.61 4.15 25.05
C SER A 126 17.74 3.61 26.19
N PRO A 127 18.26 3.53 27.42
CA PRO A 127 17.40 3.44 28.57
C PRO A 127 16.40 4.60 28.58
N ARG A 128 15.15 4.33 29.00
CA ARG A 128 14.10 5.35 29.09
C ARG A 128 14.37 6.34 30.22
N SER A 129 14.81 5.83 31.39
CA SER A 129 15.15 6.67 32.53
C SER A 129 16.59 7.14 32.45
N SER A 130 16.86 8.37 32.83
CA SER A 130 18.21 8.90 32.97
C SER A 130 19.01 8.19 34.06
N THR A 131 18.36 7.66 35.11
CA THR A 131 19.00 6.89 36.18
C THR A 131 19.57 5.54 35.68
N ASP A 132 18.94 4.96 34.66
CA ASP A 132 19.36 3.69 34.06
C ASP A 132 20.39 3.88 32.94
N ASN A 133 20.70 5.13 32.58
CA ASN A 133 21.63 5.45 31.49
C ASN A 133 23.09 5.34 31.95
N THR A 134 23.52 4.13 32.22
CA THR A 134 24.87 3.77 32.64
C THR A 134 25.61 3.03 31.52
N PRO A 135 26.96 3.11 31.47
CA PRO A 135 27.74 2.37 30.49
C PRO A 135 27.46 0.85 30.51
N GLU A 136 27.16 0.31 31.70
CA GLU A 136 26.84 -1.10 31.89
C GLU A 136 25.49 -1.46 31.21
N ASN A 137 24.47 -0.62 31.39
CA ASN A 137 23.16 -0.83 30.78
C ASN A 137 23.21 -0.63 29.26
N ILE A 138 24.01 0.32 28.77
CA ILE A 138 24.27 0.47 27.33
C ILE A 138 24.93 -0.79 26.77
N GLN A 139 25.88 -1.40 27.50
CA GLN A 139 26.47 -2.67 27.09
C GLN A 139 25.44 -3.81 27.03
N LYS A 140 24.52 -3.88 27.99
CA LYS A 140 23.42 -4.87 27.97
C LYS A 140 22.49 -4.67 26.77
N ILE A 141 22.12 -3.43 26.44
CA ILE A 141 21.33 -3.12 25.24
C ILE A 141 22.07 -3.59 24.00
N TYR A 142 23.37 -3.28 23.88
CA TYR A 142 24.20 -3.68 22.75
C TYR A 142 24.18 -5.20 22.53
N VAL A 143 24.41 -5.99 23.59
CA VAL A 143 24.37 -7.45 23.50
C VAL A 143 22.99 -7.97 23.11
N CYS A 144 21.93 -7.40 23.67
CA CYS A 144 20.56 -7.77 23.29
C CYS A 144 20.25 -7.44 21.83
N MET A 145 20.75 -6.32 21.31
CA MET A 145 20.60 -5.98 19.88
C MET A 145 21.31 -7.01 18.99
N GLU A 146 22.55 -7.39 19.33
CA GLU A 146 23.26 -8.43 18.59
C GLU A 146 22.49 -9.76 18.56
N ASP A 147 21.96 -10.19 19.72
CA ASP A 147 21.17 -11.41 19.82
C ASP A 147 19.87 -11.31 18.97
N PHE A 148 19.18 -10.18 19.03
CA PHE A 148 17.97 -9.94 18.27
C PHE A 148 18.24 -9.98 16.76
N PHE A 149 19.29 -9.30 16.30
CA PHE A 149 19.65 -9.28 14.87
C PHE A 149 20.07 -10.66 14.35
N LYS A 150 20.85 -11.41 15.14
CA LYS A 150 21.19 -12.79 14.79
C LYS A 150 19.97 -13.69 14.70
N LYS A 151 19.04 -13.57 15.66
CA LYS A 151 17.80 -14.36 15.66
C LYS A 151 16.91 -14.08 14.45
N ASN A 152 16.86 -12.83 13.99
CA ASN A 152 16.04 -12.40 12.86
C ASN A 152 16.80 -12.39 11.52
N LEU A 153 18.00 -12.99 11.47
CA LEU A 153 18.85 -13.05 10.27
C LEU A 153 19.14 -11.67 9.64
N MET A 154 19.18 -10.63 10.48
CA MET A 154 19.47 -9.28 10.04
C MET A 154 20.99 -9.06 9.93
N ASN A 155 21.45 -8.62 8.78
CA ASN A 155 22.85 -8.22 8.57
C ASN A 155 23.11 -6.81 9.12
N CYS A 156 22.77 -6.58 10.40
CA CYS A 156 22.95 -5.31 11.09
C CYS A 156 24.04 -5.44 12.14
N ILE A 157 24.91 -4.45 12.21
CA ILE A 157 25.96 -4.37 13.25
C ILE A 157 25.56 -3.24 14.19
N PRO A 158 25.22 -3.54 15.45
CA PRO A 158 24.95 -2.50 16.42
C PRO A 158 26.24 -1.75 16.77
N GLN A 159 26.09 -0.47 17.08
CA GLN A 159 27.17 0.40 17.52
C GLN A 159 26.79 1.04 18.86
N LYS A 160 27.75 1.17 19.74
CA LYS A 160 27.61 1.97 20.96
C LYS A 160 28.04 3.39 20.67
N VAL A 161 27.20 4.35 21.02
CA VAL A 161 27.45 5.76 20.85
C VAL A 161 27.12 6.45 22.16
N ASP A 162 28.17 6.78 22.94
CA ASP A 162 28.03 7.42 24.24
C ASP A 162 26.94 6.80 25.14
N ASN A 163 25.75 7.42 25.12
CA ASN A 163 24.61 7.09 25.99
C ASN A 163 23.48 6.34 25.28
N HIS A 164 23.75 5.74 24.13
CA HIS A 164 22.75 4.97 23.36
C HIS A 164 23.42 3.93 22.47
N CYS A 165 22.61 3.00 21.96
CA CYS A 165 23.03 2.08 20.89
C CYS A 165 22.32 2.47 19.60
N SER A 166 23.00 2.29 18.48
CA SER A 166 22.43 2.49 17.15
C SER A 166 22.75 1.33 16.21
N ALA A 167 21.93 1.14 15.19
CA ALA A 167 22.24 0.23 14.09
C ALA A 167 21.64 0.78 12.78
N LEU A 168 22.34 0.50 11.68
CA LEU A 168 21.87 0.79 10.35
C LEU A 168 21.11 -0.41 9.79
N THR A 169 19.97 -0.17 9.15
CA THR A 169 19.16 -1.16 8.43
C THR A 169 18.46 -0.51 7.25
N THR A 170 17.49 -1.18 6.65
CA THR A 170 16.66 -0.69 5.54
C THR A 170 15.20 -0.63 5.92
N VAL A 171 14.39 0.07 5.10
CA VAL A 171 12.93 0.13 5.29
C VAL A 171 12.30 -1.26 5.19
N GLU A 172 12.76 -2.11 4.27
CA GLU A 172 12.29 -3.49 4.14
C GLU A 172 12.42 -4.25 5.46
N MET A 173 13.62 -4.19 6.07
CA MET A 173 13.88 -4.86 7.33
C MET A 173 13.10 -4.23 8.49
N LEU A 174 12.95 -2.90 8.51
CA LEU A 174 12.10 -2.23 9.49
C LEU A 174 10.66 -2.70 9.40
N GLN A 175 10.09 -2.80 8.19
CA GLN A 175 8.74 -3.30 7.97
C GLN A 175 8.58 -4.73 8.48
N HIS A 176 9.59 -5.57 8.27
CA HIS A 176 9.59 -6.95 8.76
C HIS A 176 9.51 -7.01 10.29
N ILE A 177 10.42 -6.36 11.02
CA ILE A 177 10.49 -6.40 12.50
C ILE A 177 9.42 -5.57 13.20
N THR A 178 8.69 -4.76 12.45
CA THR A 178 7.57 -3.95 12.97
C THR A 178 6.21 -4.39 12.46
N HIS A 179 6.13 -5.49 11.68
CA HIS A 179 4.91 -5.96 11.01
C HIS A 179 4.18 -4.82 10.28
N ASN A 180 4.90 -4.16 9.37
CA ASN A 180 4.41 -2.97 8.67
C ASN A 180 4.01 -1.84 9.64
N ASN A 181 4.91 -1.51 10.55
CA ASN A 181 4.79 -0.44 11.54
C ASN A 181 3.65 -0.66 12.58
N LYS A 182 3.22 -1.89 12.84
CA LYS A 182 2.12 -2.17 13.79
C LYS A 182 2.61 -2.41 15.20
N VAL A 183 3.70 -3.14 15.36
CA VAL A 183 4.30 -3.53 16.65
C VAL A 183 5.78 -3.19 16.67
N CYS A 184 6.45 -3.38 17.80
CA CYS A 184 7.90 -3.25 17.89
C CYS A 184 8.48 -4.51 18.55
N GLU A 185 8.78 -5.54 17.76
CA GLU A 185 9.35 -6.79 18.24
C GLU A 185 10.67 -6.58 19.01
N LEU A 186 11.48 -5.62 18.55
CA LEU A 186 12.74 -5.30 19.22
C LEU A 186 12.50 -4.78 20.63
N ASN A 187 11.51 -3.90 20.85
CA ASN A 187 11.21 -3.41 22.19
C ASN A 187 10.63 -4.51 23.09
N GLU A 188 9.81 -5.39 22.55
CA GLU A 188 9.27 -6.55 23.27
C GLU A 188 10.41 -7.49 23.70
N PHE A 189 11.34 -7.75 22.79
CA PHE A 189 12.52 -8.56 23.07
C PHE A 189 13.41 -7.94 24.16
N LEU A 190 13.66 -6.62 24.09
CA LEU A 190 14.43 -5.90 25.11
C LEU A 190 13.74 -5.95 26.47
N THR A 191 12.43 -5.69 26.52
CA THR A 191 11.64 -5.76 27.76
C THR A 191 11.67 -7.14 28.40
N GLY A 192 11.70 -8.21 27.60
CA GLY A 192 11.83 -9.58 28.10
C GLY A 192 13.21 -9.97 28.63
N LYS A 193 14.25 -9.22 28.25
CA LYS A 193 15.66 -9.51 28.61
C LYS A 193 16.27 -8.56 29.65
N LEU A 194 15.81 -7.32 29.69
CA LEU A 194 16.36 -6.26 30.53
C LEU A 194 15.43 -5.96 31.71
N HIS A 195 16.02 -5.53 32.83
CA HIS A 195 15.28 -5.16 34.04
C HIS A 195 14.93 -3.66 34.08
N PHE A 196 15.09 -2.96 32.97
CA PHE A 196 14.78 -1.55 32.80
C PHE A 196 14.10 -1.32 31.45
N GLU A 197 13.33 -0.25 31.33
CA GLU A 197 12.65 0.11 30.11
C GLU A 197 13.58 0.78 29.10
N CYS A 198 13.43 0.43 27.83
CA CYS A 198 14.15 1.04 26.71
C CYS A 198 13.23 1.95 25.90
N ALA A 199 13.78 3.03 25.38
CA ALA A 199 13.20 3.87 24.36
C ALA A 199 13.79 3.51 23.01
N VAL A 200 12.94 3.07 22.08
CA VAL A 200 13.33 2.66 20.72
C VAL A 200 12.75 3.63 19.70
N GLY A 201 13.62 4.31 18.97
CA GLY A 201 13.26 5.18 17.87
C GLY A 201 13.84 4.68 16.56
N TYR A 202 13.04 4.72 15.51
CA TYR A 202 13.44 4.41 14.15
C TYR A 202 13.39 5.65 13.30
N GLY A 203 14.45 5.95 12.56
CA GLY A 203 14.50 7.07 11.65
C GLY A 203 14.72 6.60 10.23
N ILE A 204 13.75 6.83 9.34
CA ILE A 204 13.89 6.62 7.91
C ILE A 204 14.41 7.93 7.30
N GLY A 205 15.36 7.86 6.39
CA GLY A 205 15.88 9.05 5.71
C GLY A 205 16.13 8.80 4.24
N THR A 206 16.11 9.88 3.44
CA THR A 206 16.56 9.83 2.04
C THR A 206 18.08 9.71 1.93
N ASN A 207 18.78 9.97 3.02
CA ASN A 207 20.21 9.78 3.21
C ASN A 207 20.50 9.44 4.67
N PHE A 208 21.74 9.09 4.96
CA PHE A 208 22.18 8.66 6.26
C PHE A 208 22.00 9.73 7.37
N ASP A 209 22.32 10.99 7.09
CA ASP A 209 22.20 12.07 8.06
C ASP A 209 20.75 12.35 8.44
N ASN A 210 19.84 12.30 7.48
CA ASN A 210 18.41 12.41 7.73
C ASN A 210 17.89 11.24 8.57
N ALA A 211 18.33 10.02 8.28
CA ALA A 211 17.95 8.84 9.06
C ALA A 211 18.43 8.94 10.53
N ILE A 212 19.66 9.42 10.76
CA ILE A 212 20.18 9.66 12.11
C ILE A 212 19.31 10.70 12.85
N ARG A 213 19.08 11.86 12.24
CA ARG A 213 18.28 12.92 12.86
C ARG A 213 16.86 12.45 13.19
N ASN A 214 16.23 11.75 12.25
CA ASN A 214 14.88 11.21 12.43
C ASN A 214 14.84 10.15 13.54
N SER A 215 15.86 9.29 13.65
CA SER A 215 15.93 8.29 14.70
C SER A 215 16.06 8.91 16.10
N VAL A 216 16.82 9.99 16.23
CA VAL A 216 16.97 10.73 17.49
C VAL A 216 15.62 11.37 17.89
N ASN A 217 14.90 11.96 16.96
CA ASN A 217 13.58 12.53 17.23
C ASN A 217 12.57 11.45 17.64
N ALA A 218 12.50 10.34 16.89
CA ALA A 218 11.64 9.21 17.22
C ALA A 218 11.96 8.63 18.62
N ARG A 219 13.24 8.53 18.99
CA ARG A 219 13.65 8.09 20.32
C ARG A 219 13.23 9.07 21.42
N LYS A 220 13.28 10.40 21.19
CA LYS A 220 12.80 11.40 22.15
C LYS A 220 11.32 11.20 22.46
N GLU A 221 10.50 10.96 21.44
CA GLU A 221 9.09 10.61 21.61
C GLU A 221 8.93 9.29 22.38
N ALA A 222 9.76 8.29 22.05
CA ALA A 222 9.74 7.02 22.77
C ALA A 222 10.07 7.15 24.27
N VAL A 223 10.99 8.03 24.65
CA VAL A 223 11.28 8.35 26.06
C VAL A 223 10.05 8.94 26.75
N GLN A 224 9.39 9.88 26.10
CA GLN A 224 8.24 10.59 26.65
C GLN A 224 7.03 9.66 26.85
N PHE A 225 6.70 8.87 25.83
CA PHE A 225 5.47 8.07 25.84
C PHE A 225 5.65 6.62 26.30
N GLY A 226 6.88 6.14 26.50
CA GLY A 226 7.16 4.76 26.92
C GLY A 226 6.82 3.70 25.87
N LYS A 227 6.78 4.09 24.60
CA LYS A 227 6.49 3.23 23.45
C LYS A 227 7.43 3.58 22.31
N SER A 228 7.56 2.69 21.34
CA SER A 228 8.44 2.91 20.17
C SER A 228 7.78 3.80 19.13
N PHE A 229 8.58 4.57 18.42
CA PHE A 229 8.16 5.48 17.35
C PHE A 229 9.05 5.35 16.13
N ILE A 230 8.47 5.71 14.97
CA ILE A 230 9.17 5.82 13.69
C ILE A 230 9.01 7.26 13.21
N GLN A 231 10.08 7.90 12.77
CA GLN A 231 9.99 9.12 11.96
C GLN A 231 10.38 8.79 10.52
N ASN A 232 9.45 9.05 9.57
CA ASN A 232 9.66 8.74 8.17
C ASN A 232 10.52 9.78 7.45
N GLU A 233 10.80 9.54 6.17
CA GLU A 233 11.60 10.40 5.29
C GLU A 233 11.00 11.80 5.08
N ASN A 234 9.69 11.95 5.25
CA ASN A 234 8.97 13.23 5.16
C ASN A 234 8.93 13.98 6.50
N GLY A 235 9.44 13.37 7.56
CA GLY A 235 9.41 13.92 8.91
C GLY A 235 8.15 13.62 9.71
N ASP A 236 7.22 12.81 9.18
CA ASP A 236 6.02 12.40 9.91
C ASP A 236 6.38 11.41 11.00
N MET A 237 5.73 11.57 12.17
CA MET A 237 5.91 10.68 13.31
C MET A 237 4.82 9.61 13.33
N ILE A 238 5.23 8.35 13.29
CA ILE A 238 4.36 7.18 13.32
C ILE A 238 4.50 6.47 14.66
N GLY A 239 3.44 6.38 15.40
CA GLY A 239 3.43 5.73 16.71
C GLY A 239 2.26 6.17 17.58
N PRO A 240 2.20 5.69 18.81
CA PRO A 240 3.05 4.67 19.43
C PRO A 240 2.83 3.28 18.82
N LEU A 241 3.93 2.53 18.59
CA LEU A 241 3.84 1.16 18.06
C LEU A 241 3.30 0.20 19.13
N GLY A 242 2.50 -0.77 18.71
CA GLY A 242 1.87 -1.75 19.62
C GLY A 242 0.70 -1.19 20.44
N SER A 243 0.10 -0.08 20.01
CA SER A 243 -1.06 0.54 20.65
C SER A 243 -2.26 0.61 19.70
N SER A 244 -3.48 0.50 20.26
CA SER A 244 -4.72 0.78 19.53
C SER A 244 -4.86 2.25 19.13
N ASP A 245 -4.18 3.15 19.85
CA ASP A 245 -4.23 4.60 19.64
C ASP A 245 -3.14 5.11 18.69
N ARG A 246 -2.64 4.24 17.83
CA ARG A 246 -1.62 4.60 16.84
C ARG A 246 -2.09 5.76 15.97
N ARG A 247 -1.27 6.80 15.88
CA ARG A 247 -1.52 7.99 15.06
C ARG A 247 -0.33 8.23 14.14
N VAL A 248 -0.61 8.78 12.97
CA VAL A 248 0.40 9.40 12.10
C VAL A 248 0.28 10.90 12.31
N ILE A 249 1.26 11.49 12.97
CA ILE A 249 1.33 12.93 13.16
C ILE A 249 2.10 13.49 11.98
N GLN A 250 1.37 14.09 11.04
CA GLN A 250 1.97 14.71 9.85
C GLN A 250 2.80 15.94 10.26
N ASN A 251 3.94 16.09 9.60
CA ASN A 251 4.80 17.23 9.83
C ASN A 251 4.17 18.51 9.24
N GLN A 252 3.67 19.38 10.08
CA GLN A 252 3.00 20.63 9.67
C GLN A 252 3.88 21.56 8.81
N TYR A 253 5.20 21.40 8.84
CA TYR A 253 6.12 22.23 8.03
C TYR A 253 6.01 21.97 6.53
N VAL A 254 5.68 20.75 6.10
CA VAL A 254 5.52 20.38 4.68
C VAL A 254 4.21 20.94 4.11
N GLN A 255 3.16 21.04 4.94
CA GLN A 255 1.87 21.61 4.51
C GLN A 255 1.94 23.12 4.29
N ASN A 256 2.74 23.84 5.07
CA ASN A 256 2.91 25.30 4.92
C ASN A 256 3.71 25.67 3.67
N LEU A 257 4.65 24.86 3.22
CA LEU A 257 5.39 25.10 1.98
C LEU A 257 4.54 24.88 0.72
N GLY A 258 3.58 23.95 0.77
CA GLY A 258 2.63 23.69 -0.32
C GLY A 258 1.56 24.78 -0.48
N MET A 259 1.31 25.62 0.54
CA MET A 259 0.39 26.76 0.46
C MET A 259 1.05 28.05 -0.02
N ILE A 260 2.37 28.12 0.01
CA ILE A 260 3.14 29.30 -0.46
C ILE A 260 3.48 29.19 -1.96
N ALA A 261 3.34 27.97 -2.53
CA ALA A 261 3.66 27.69 -3.94
C ALA A 261 2.40 27.62 -4.85
N LYS A 262 1.24 28.08 -4.37
CA LYS A 262 0.02 28.33 -5.14
C LYS A 262 -0.27 29.83 -5.09
#